data_d69c0acac9b7533b08f0a08d2ab33d6d
#
_entry.id   d69c0acac9b7533b08f0a08d2ab33d6d
#
_cell.length_a   1.000
_cell.length_b   1.000
_cell.length_c   1.000
_cell.angle_alpha   90.00
_cell.angle_beta   90.00
_cell.angle_gamma   90.00
#
_symmetry.space_group_name_H-M   'P 1'
#
loop_
_entity.id
_entity.type
_entity.pdbx_description
1 polymer ?
#
loop_
_entity_poly.entity_id
_entity_poly.type
_entity_poly.pdbx_seq_one_letter_code
_entity_poly.pdbx_strand_id
1 'polypeptide(L)'
;MKAPAVRLPLWRRLAVRLAAAFALLAGAGILVSGFVQYRAEDAELRRSLGALLLNIARTGSLLVDGDLHARLGRDGGAHAAIRDRLLLIQEANGLDESLYTLTDVQADHARLGVVGNGLGAVGSDYLLQPGIQEVVRHAFVEGTPGFTDIYTGPDSAWISAFAPIRDGSQTIIAVLAVDFRANTYLGARDAVRRRLYWSTLVGAALALIASVALARHITRPLADLQALAHGVVEGDLMPRRTVRTRDEIGLLANVLHLMVERLRVSQRSVVEVLTRALEARDGRTGSLDRLAAASVALAAGLGLTPAQLEALELGARLHDIGEVQTPEALLAHPGPLSLAARAVVERHATAGVEILEPVALLTPALDVVGSHHERWDGGGYPQGLRGEEIPLAARIFAVVDTIDALTHDRPDRRAWEVSEALAMVAAEAGKQFDPRVAAAAQAIPPARWAELLLDRTATA
;
A
#
# COMPACT_ATOMS: atom_id res chain seq x y z
N MET A 1 9.15 -26.18 14.37
CA MET A 1 8.89 -24.95 15.18
C MET A 1 8.41 -23.84 14.24
N LYS A 2 7.12 -23.48 14.21
CA LYS A 2 6.64 -22.36 13.42
C LYS A 2 7.19 -21.05 13.99
N ALA A 3 8.04 -20.36 13.22
CA ALA A 3 8.49 -19.03 13.60
C ALA A 3 7.26 -18.12 13.81
N PRO A 4 7.17 -17.36 14.92
CA PRO A 4 6.04 -16.48 15.15
C PRO A 4 5.97 -15.46 14.03
N ALA A 5 4.81 -15.33 13.38
CA ALA A 5 4.56 -14.30 12.38
C ALA A 5 4.73 -12.92 13.06
N VAL A 6 5.89 -12.30 12.89
CA VAL A 6 6.19 -10.96 13.41
C VAL A 6 5.28 -9.98 12.73
N ARG A 7 4.13 -9.67 13.36
CA ARG A 7 3.24 -8.61 12.88
C ARG A 7 3.91 -7.26 13.16
N LEU A 8 4.54 -6.71 12.14
CA LEU A 8 5.09 -5.36 12.22
C LEU A 8 3.96 -4.35 12.56
N PRO A 9 4.19 -3.42 13.48
CA PRO A 9 3.25 -2.34 13.78
C PRO A 9 2.93 -1.54 12.51
N LEU A 10 1.71 -0.97 12.43
CA LEU A 10 1.18 -0.33 11.21
C LEU A 10 2.15 0.69 10.59
N TRP A 11 2.81 1.50 11.42
CA TRP A 11 3.75 2.54 10.98
C TRP A 11 5.08 2.00 10.40
N ARG A 12 5.42 0.72 10.66
CA ARG A 12 6.59 0.03 10.06
C ARG A 12 6.25 -0.67 8.74
N ARG A 13 4.99 -0.79 8.39
CA ARG A 13 4.59 -1.42 7.13
C ARG A 13 4.98 -0.54 5.95
N LEU A 14 5.64 -1.12 4.96
CA LEU A 14 6.12 -0.41 3.77
C LEU A 14 5.01 0.37 3.07
N ALA A 15 3.81 -0.21 2.95
CA ALA A 15 2.64 0.45 2.37
C ALA A 15 2.29 1.77 3.06
N VAL A 16 2.29 1.79 4.39
CA VAL A 16 1.96 2.99 5.18
C VAL A 16 3.03 4.06 5.02
N ARG A 17 4.30 3.66 5.04
CA ARG A 17 5.43 4.59 4.85
C ARG A 17 5.43 5.20 3.45
N LEU A 18 5.22 4.41 2.40
CA LEU A 18 5.12 4.90 1.03
C LEU A 18 3.91 5.81 0.85
N ALA A 19 2.72 5.40 1.31
CA ALA A 19 1.52 6.23 1.25
C ALA A 19 1.72 7.56 1.96
N ALA A 20 2.32 7.57 3.16
CA ALA A 20 2.62 8.78 3.91
C ALA A 20 3.64 9.68 3.17
N ALA A 21 4.71 9.11 2.63
CA ALA A 21 5.72 9.85 1.88
C ALA A 21 5.13 10.53 0.63
N PHE A 22 4.37 9.79 -0.18
CA PHE A 22 3.71 10.33 -1.36
C PHE A 22 2.66 11.39 -1.00
N ALA A 23 1.85 11.15 0.05
CA ALA A 23 0.86 12.11 0.52
C ALA A 23 1.50 13.40 1.03
N LEU A 24 2.62 13.32 1.77
CA LEU A 24 3.36 14.48 2.25
C LEU A 24 3.96 15.28 1.10
N LEU A 25 4.60 14.62 0.14
CA LEU A 25 5.19 15.31 -1.03
C LEU A 25 4.13 16.00 -1.87
N ALA A 26 3.04 15.29 -2.20
CA ALA A 26 1.94 15.87 -2.97
C ALA A 26 1.24 16.99 -2.19
N GLY A 27 0.98 16.80 -0.89
CA GLY A 27 0.37 17.80 -0.02
C GLY A 27 1.22 19.07 0.10
N ALA A 28 2.54 18.93 0.27
CA ALA A 28 3.46 20.06 0.30
C ALA A 28 3.45 20.83 -1.04
N GLY A 29 3.47 20.12 -2.16
CA GLY A 29 3.38 20.74 -3.49
C GLY A 29 2.07 21.53 -3.69
N ILE A 30 0.94 20.97 -3.31
CA ILE A 30 -0.38 21.62 -3.39
C ILE A 30 -0.42 22.87 -2.50
N LEU A 31 0.08 22.78 -1.25
CA LEU A 31 0.11 23.93 -0.32
C LEU A 31 0.99 25.06 -0.84
N VAL A 32 2.20 24.74 -1.33
CA VAL A 32 3.11 25.76 -1.91
C VAL A 32 2.47 26.40 -3.13
N SER A 33 1.92 25.62 -4.05
CA SER A 33 1.26 26.13 -5.24
C SER A 33 0.06 27.03 -4.88
N GLY A 34 -0.79 26.60 -3.95
CA GLY A 34 -1.93 27.40 -3.48
C GLY A 34 -1.51 28.70 -2.83
N PHE A 35 -0.44 28.68 -2.02
CA PHE A 35 0.09 29.88 -1.40
C PHE A 35 0.66 30.88 -2.44
N VAL A 36 1.43 30.38 -3.40
CA VAL A 36 1.99 31.24 -4.49
C VAL A 36 0.87 31.86 -5.31
N GLN A 37 -0.13 31.05 -5.68
CA GLN A 37 -1.28 31.55 -6.46
C GLN A 37 -2.07 32.59 -5.68
N TYR A 38 -2.34 32.36 -4.38
CA TYR A 38 -3.02 33.34 -3.53
C TYR A 38 -2.27 34.68 -3.49
N ARG A 39 -0.94 34.63 -3.30
CA ARG A 39 -0.11 35.84 -3.27
C ARG A 39 -0.14 36.58 -4.60
N ALA A 40 -0.12 35.84 -5.71
CA ALA A 40 -0.15 36.45 -7.04
C ALA A 40 -1.50 37.13 -7.32
N GLU A 41 -2.62 36.46 -7.04
CA GLU A 41 -3.97 37.01 -7.24
C GLU A 41 -4.24 38.23 -6.32
N ASP A 42 -3.83 38.16 -5.05
CA ASP A 42 -3.97 39.30 -4.12
C ASP A 42 -3.17 40.52 -4.58
N ALA A 43 -1.94 40.31 -5.03
CA ALA A 43 -1.10 41.39 -5.55
C ALA A 43 -1.65 42.01 -6.86
N GLU A 44 -2.17 41.16 -7.76
CA GLU A 44 -2.77 41.64 -9.02
C GLU A 44 -4.04 42.43 -8.77
N LEU A 45 -4.92 41.97 -7.88
CA LEU A 45 -6.15 42.66 -7.54
C LEU A 45 -5.87 44.06 -6.92
N ARG A 46 -4.85 44.16 -6.04
CA ARG A 46 -4.43 45.43 -5.44
C ARG A 46 -3.88 46.41 -6.51
N ARG A 47 -3.01 45.89 -7.40
CA ARG A 47 -2.43 46.72 -8.46
C ARG A 47 -3.50 47.26 -9.42
N SER A 48 -4.43 46.35 -9.82
CA SER A 48 -5.50 46.71 -10.76
C SER A 48 -6.41 47.80 -10.16
N LEU A 49 -6.81 47.65 -8.87
CA LEU A 49 -7.63 48.64 -8.17
C LEU A 49 -6.87 49.96 -7.98
N GLY A 50 -5.62 49.93 -7.54
CA GLY A 50 -4.78 51.07 -7.35
C GLY A 50 -4.54 51.84 -8.65
N ALA A 51 -4.30 51.13 -9.77
CA ALA A 51 -4.13 51.72 -11.06
C ALA A 51 -5.40 52.43 -11.59
N LEU A 52 -6.57 51.81 -11.34
CA LEU A 52 -7.87 52.43 -11.67
C LEU A 52 -8.05 53.74 -10.92
N LEU A 53 -7.87 53.75 -9.60
CA LEU A 53 -8.03 54.97 -8.78
C LEU A 53 -6.99 56.02 -9.14
N LEU A 54 -5.75 55.61 -9.44
CA LEU A 54 -4.71 56.51 -9.87
C LEU A 54 -5.06 57.20 -11.21
N ASN A 55 -5.63 56.45 -12.16
CA ASN A 55 -6.10 57.05 -13.43
C ASN A 55 -7.23 58.04 -13.20
N ILE A 56 -8.17 57.74 -12.28
CA ILE A 56 -9.24 58.69 -11.92
C ILE A 56 -8.63 59.96 -11.29
N ALA A 57 -7.71 59.78 -10.34
CA ALA A 57 -7.04 60.92 -9.71
C ALA A 57 -6.26 61.79 -10.70
N ARG A 58 -5.49 61.17 -11.63
CA ARG A 58 -4.72 61.89 -12.67
C ARG A 58 -5.62 62.65 -13.64
N THR A 59 -6.65 61.99 -14.16
CA THR A 59 -7.56 62.65 -15.12
C THR A 59 -8.42 63.68 -14.41
N GLY A 60 -8.87 63.36 -13.17
CA GLY A 60 -9.64 64.30 -12.36
C GLY A 60 -8.86 65.56 -11.98
N SER A 61 -7.58 65.41 -11.62
CA SER A 61 -6.73 66.56 -11.28
C SER A 61 -6.55 67.56 -12.42
N LEU A 62 -6.62 67.07 -13.68
CA LEU A 62 -6.57 67.97 -14.89
C LEU A 62 -7.88 68.72 -15.13
N LEU A 63 -9.00 68.24 -14.60
CA LEU A 63 -10.30 68.88 -14.71
C LEU A 63 -10.57 69.90 -13.63
N VAL A 64 -9.80 69.92 -12.55
CA VAL A 64 -9.88 70.88 -11.46
C VAL A 64 -8.97 72.11 -11.83
N ASP A 65 -9.55 73.26 -11.96
CA ASP A 65 -8.83 74.52 -12.26
C ASP A 65 -7.98 74.94 -11.05
N GLY A 66 -6.65 74.93 -11.20
CA GLY A 66 -5.73 75.25 -10.13
C GLY A 66 -5.70 76.74 -9.82
N ASP A 67 -5.93 77.64 -10.81
CA ASP A 67 -5.99 79.08 -10.58
C ASP A 67 -7.22 79.47 -9.75
N LEU A 68 -8.35 78.77 -9.95
CA LEU A 68 -9.53 78.83 -9.02
C LEU A 68 -9.21 78.34 -7.64
N HIS A 69 -8.46 77.28 -7.54
CA HIS A 69 -8.07 76.64 -6.24
C HIS A 69 -7.18 77.55 -5.42
N ALA A 70 -6.27 78.33 -6.08
CA ALA A 70 -5.42 79.34 -5.46
C ALA A 70 -6.22 80.55 -4.88
N ARG A 71 -7.48 80.77 -5.34
CA ARG A 71 -8.38 81.85 -4.86
C ARG A 71 -9.36 81.37 -3.77
N LEU A 72 -9.32 80.07 -3.32
CA LEU A 72 -10.14 79.62 -2.27
C LEU A 72 -9.99 80.51 -1.00
N GLY A 73 -11.09 80.86 -0.41
CA GLY A 73 -11.11 81.79 0.75
C GLY A 73 -11.21 83.26 0.43
N ARG A 74 -11.02 83.63 -0.90
CA ARG A 74 -11.21 85.03 -1.35
C ARG A 74 -12.40 85.20 -2.32
N ASP A 75 -12.79 84.07 -2.97
CA ASP A 75 -13.87 84.07 -3.95
C ASP A 75 -14.86 82.94 -3.63
N GLY A 76 -16.05 83.25 -3.22
CA GLY A 76 -17.09 82.28 -2.91
C GLY A 76 -17.59 81.45 -4.06
N GLY A 77 -17.37 81.94 -5.33
CA GLY A 77 -17.71 81.20 -6.53
C GLY A 77 -16.69 80.11 -6.89
N ALA A 78 -15.41 80.29 -6.51
CA ALA A 78 -14.38 79.29 -6.73
C ALA A 78 -14.63 77.96 -6.06
N HIS A 79 -15.09 78.01 -4.83
CA HIS A 79 -15.44 76.79 -4.08
C HIS A 79 -16.56 75.99 -4.77
N ALA A 80 -17.64 76.66 -5.19
CA ALA A 80 -18.77 75.99 -5.86
C ALA A 80 -18.32 75.40 -7.22
N ALA A 81 -17.54 76.09 -8.02
CA ALA A 81 -17.06 75.62 -9.31
C ALA A 81 -16.17 74.36 -9.15
N ILE A 82 -15.28 74.33 -8.15
CA ILE A 82 -14.42 73.15 -7.89
C ILE A 82 -15.26 71.99 -7.40
N ARG A 83 -16.17 72.24 -6.46
CA ARG A 83 -17.08 71.20 -5.92
C ARG A 83 -17.90 70.54 -7.02
N ASP A 84 -18.47 71.32 -7.94
CA ASP A 84 -19.28 70.80 -9.04
C ASP A 84 -18.43 69.95 -9.99
N ARG A 85 -17.14 70.28 -10.18
CA ARG A 85 -16.19 69.43 -10.93
C ARG A 85 -15.88 68.13 -10.20
N LEU A 86 -15.67 68.18 -8.86
CA LEU A 86 -15.43 66.96 -8.06
C LEU A 86 -16.63 66.03 -8.13
N LEU A 87 -17.86 66.56 -8.04
CA LEU A 87 -19.10 65.78 -8.17
C LEU A 87 -19.25 65.15 -9.54
N LEU A 88 -18.93 65.92 -10.60
CA LEU A 88 -18.95 65.39 -11.98
C LEU A 88 -17.97 64.24 -12.15
N ILE A 89 -16.75 64.35 -11.61
CA ILE A 89 -15.75 63.28 -11.65
C ILE A 89 -16.22 62.07 -10.86
N GLN A 90 -16.81 62.28 -9.67
CA GLN A 90 -17.37 61.24 -8.80
C GLN A 90 -18.46 60.45 -9.54
N GLU A 91 -19.45 61.15 -10.09
CA GLU A 91 -20.59 60.58 -10.80
C GLU A 91 -20.17 59.84 -12.04
N ALA A 92 -19.28 60.46 -12.87
CA ALA A 92 -18.77 59.86 -14.10
C ALA A 92 -17.98 58.55 -13.89
N ASN A 93 -17.39 58.38 -12.73
CA ASN A 93 -16.63 57.17 -12.36
C ASN A 93 -17.38 56.22 -11.41
N GLY A 94 -18.63 56.54 -11.03
CA GLY A 94 -19.45 55.71 -10.14
C GLY A 94 -18.82 55.50 -8.76
N LEU A 95 -18.18 56.54 -8.23
CA LEU A 95 -17.54 56.46 -6.91
C LEU A 95 -18.55 56.76 -5.81
N ASP A 96 -18.63 55.84 -4.82
CA ASP A 96 -19.50 56.00 -3.66
C ASP A 96 -18.98 57.06 -2.67
N GLU A 97 -17.67 57.24 -2.63
CA GLU A 97 -17.00 58.16 -1.70
C GLU A 97 -16.72 59.48 -2.30
N SER A 98 -16.72 60.52 -1.48
CA SER A 98 -16.47 61.91 -1.95
C SER A 98 -15.00 62.13 -2.32
N LEU A 99 -14.79 62.77 -3.48
CA LEU A 99 -13.49 63.31 -3.81
C LEU A 99 -13.25 64.59 -3.02
N TYR A 100 -12.01 64.83 -2.66
CA TYR A 100 -11.64 66.07 -1.97
C TYR A 100 -10.24 66.53 -2.38
N THR A 101 -9.92 67.75 -2.08
CA THR A 101 -8.60 68.31 -2.32
C THR A 101 -7.90 68.64 -1.01
N LEU A 102 -6.57 68.42 -0.99
CA LEU A 102 -5.70 68.75 0.13
C LEU A 102 -4.72 69.82 -0.28
N THR A 103 -4.52 70.80 0.62
CA THR A 103 -3.59 71.92 0.49
C THR A 103 -2.63 71.97 1.67
N ASP A 104 -1.57 72.76 1.60
CA ASP A 104 -0.62 72.96 2.71
C ASP A 104 -0.19 71.66 3.38
N VAL A 105 0.31 70.72 2.53
CA VAL A 105 0.69 69.38 2.97
C VAL A 105 1.99 69.42 3.75
N GLN A 106 1.94 68.98 5.02
CA GLN A 106 3.07 68.85 5.91
C GLN A 106 3.33 67.37 6.21
N ALA A 107 4.20 67.05 7.15
CA ALA A 107 4.59 65.63 7.40
C ALA A 107 3.41 64.75 7.82
N ASP A 108 2.57 65.22 8.71
CA ASP A 108 1.46 64.51 9.30
C ASP A 108 0.10 65.22 9.21
N HIS A 109 0.09 66.44 8.65
CA HIS A 109 -1.11 67.25 8.49
C HIS A 109 -1.23 67.81 7.07
N ALA A 110 -2.43 68.03 6.64
CA ALA A 110 -2.78 68.85 5.49
C ALA A 110 -3.99 69.71 5.79
N ARG A 111 -4.27 70.68 4.96
CA ARG A 111 -5.51 71.39 5.03
C ARG A 111 -6.51 70.93 4.02
N LEU A 112 -7.75 70.72 4.46
CA LEU A 112 -8.84 70.36 3.57
C LEU A 112 -9.18 71.54 2.63
N GLY A 113 -9.11 71.28 1.35
CA GLY A 113 -9.53 72.24 0.35
C GLY A 113 -11.03 72.16 0.08
N VAL A 114 -11.42 71.57 -1.04
CA VAL A 114 -12.85 71.39 -1.39
C VAL A 114 -13.23 69.94 -1.29
N VAL A 115 -14.42 69.64 -0.72
CA VAL A 115 -15.02 68.30 -0.68
C VAL A 115 -16.23 68.27 -1.60
N GLY A 116 -16.33 67.21 -2.42
CA GLY A 116 -17.46 67.06 -3.35
C GLY A 116 -18.80 66.94 -2.62
N ASN A 117 -18.98 65.89 -1.84
CA ASN A 117 -20.21 65.58 -1.14
C ASN A 117 -20.02 65.59 0.39
N GLY A 118 -19.54 66.62 1.01
CA GLY A 118 -19.27 66.56 2.41
C GLY A 118 -19.32 67.87 3.17
N LEU A 119 -19.48 67.82 4.50
CA LEU A 119 -19.48 68.94 5.44
C LEU A 119 -18.04 69.20 5.91
N GLY A 120 -17.09 69.38 5.00
CA GLY A 120 -15.76 69.83 5.40
C GLY A 120 -15.60 71.33 5.23
N ALA A 121 -15.19 72.03 6.29
CA ALA A 121 -14.87 73.45 6.17
C ALA A 121 -13.53 73.61 5.45
N VAL A 122 -13.52 74.48 4.42
CA VAL A 122 -12.27 74.83 3.74
C VAL A 122 -11.25 75.36 4.72
N GLY A 123 -10.03 74.84 4.66
CA GLY A 123 -8.94 75.20 5.56
C GLY A 123 -8.93 74.51 6.92
N SER A 124 -9.86 73.58 7.16
CA SER A 124 -9.78 72.75 8.38
C SER A 124 -8.58 71.79 8.33
N ASP A 125 -8.02 71.53 9.51
CA ASP A 125 -6.93 70.60 9.64
C ASP A 125 -7.36 69.15 9.29
N TYR A 126 -6.60 68.52 8.48
CA TYR A 126 -6.77 67.15 8.06
C TYR A 126 -5.56 66.33 8.51
N LEU A 127 -5.75 65.41 9.49
CA LEU A 127 -4.69 64.53 9.98
C LEU A 127 -4.42 63.43 8.94
N LEU A 128 -3.21 63.42 8.39
CA LEU A 128 -2.77 62.39 7.46
C LEU A 128 -2.48 61.10 8.22
N GLN A 129 -3.22 60.05 7.93
CA GLN A 129 -2.94 58.76 8.51
C GLN A 129 -1.60 58.21 8.03
N PRO A 130 -0.87 57.37 8.83
CA PRO A 130 0.45 56.86 8.46
C PRO A 130 0.50 56.18 7.09
N GLY A 131 -0.59 55.51 6.71
CA GLY A 131 -0.69 54.81 5.42
C GLY A 131 -0.75 55.71 4.18
N ILE A 132 -1.06 57.04 4.33
CA ILE A 132 -1.21 57.94 3.20
C ILE A 132 -0.16 59.05 3.15
N GLN A 133 0.54 59.30 4.28
CA GLN A 133 1.47 60.43 4.45
C GLN A 133 2.51 60.53 3.33
N GLU A 134 3.16 59.42 3.01
CA GLU A 134 4.23 59.37 2.03
C GLU A 134 3.71 59.63 0.61
N VAL A 135 2.58 59.04 0.24
CA VAL A 135 1.99 59.16 -1.11
C VAL A 135 1.46 60.57 -1.33
N VAL A 136 0.78 61.16 -0.33
CA VAL A 136 0.30 62.57 -0.40
C VAL A 136 1.47 63.54 -0.51
N ARG A 137 2.53 63.35 0.28
CA ARG A 137 3.75 64.17 0.22
C ARG A 137 4.44 64.09 -1.15
N HIS A 138 4.59 62.88 -1.72
CA HIS A 138 5.17 62.76 -3.08
C HIS A 138 4.30 63.43 -4.12
N ALA A 139 2.96 63.32 -4.01
CA ALA A 139 2.06 64.02 -4.96
C ALA A 139 2.15 65.53 -4.84
N PHE A 140 2.29 66.13 -3.60
CA PHE A 140 2.32 67.55 -3.38
C PHE A 140 3.70 68.17 -3.62
N VAL A 141 4.78 67.53 -3.13
CA VAL A 141 6.13 68.09 -3.19
C VAL A 141 6.84 67.76 -4.53
N GLU A 142 6.75 66.49 -4.93
CA GLU A 142 7.48 66.00 -6.12
C GLU A 142 6.63 66.01 -7.40
N GLY A 143 5.33 66.19 -7.24
CA GLY A 143 4.38 66.19 -8.35
C GLY A 143 4.17 64.79 -8.96
N THR A 144 4.51 63.73 -8.19
CA THR A 144 4.41 62.36 -8.63
C THR A 144 3.10 61.76 -8.11
N PRO A 145 2.10 61.51 -8.97
CA PRO A 145 0.85 60.91 -8.54
C PRO A 145 1.06 59.44 -8.13
N GLY A 146 0.39 58.98 -7.06
CA GLY A 146 0.54 57.66 -6.49
C GLY A 146 -0.76 57.15 -5.88
N PHE A 147 -0.75 55.85 -5.50
CA PHE A 147 -1.81 55.26 -4.72
C PHE A 147 -1.22 54.50 -3.53
N THR A 148 -2.05 54.30 -2.47
CA THR A 148 -1.63 53.63 -1.24
C THR A 148 -1.82 52.15 -1.30
N ASP A 149 -1.15 51.40 -0.42
CA ASP A 149 -1.65 50.10 -0.01
C ASP A 149 -2.97 50.27 0.77
N ILE A 150 -3.62 49.12 1.04
CA ILE A 150 -4.83 49.16 1.86
C ILE A 150 -4.44 49.54 3.29
N TYR A 151 -5.06 50.57 3.83
CA TYR A 151 -4.86 51.03 5.20
C TYR A 151 -6.18 51.05 5.98
N THR A 152 -6.10 51.00 7.30
CA THR A 152 -7.26 51.01 8.20
C THR A 152 -7.57 52.47 8.56
N GLY A 153 -8.70 52.94 8.12
CA GLY A 153 -9.27 54.23 8.57
C GLY A 153 -10.19 54.07 9.78
N PRO A 154 -10.84 55.16 10.24
CA PRO A 154 -11.65 55.15 11.45
C PRO A 154 -12.83 54.17 11.43
N ASP A 155 -13.41 53.95 10.25
CA ASP A 155 -14.65 53.18 10.08
C ASP A 155 -14.51 52.00 9.10
N SER A 156 -13.43 51.95 8.32
CA SER A 156 -13.29 50.97 7.23
C SER A 156 -11.83 50.79 6.80
N ALA A 157 -11.60 49.79 5.94
CA ALA A 157 -10.35 49.65 5.19
C ALA A 157 -10.45 50.53 3.91
N TRP A 158 -9.39 51.23 3.59
CA TRP A 158 -9.33 52.16 2.50
C TRP A 158 -8.15 51.92 1.57
N ILE A 159 -8.31 52.33 0.32
CA ILE A 159 -7.24 52.53 -0.64
C ILE A 159 -7.47 53.90 -1.27
N SER A 160 -6.43 54.72 -1.35
CA SER A 160 -6.53 56.09 -1.83
C SER A 160 -5.53 56.34 -2.91
N ALA A 161 -5.92 57.17 -3.87
CA ALA A 161 -5.04 57.70 -4.91
C ALA A 161 -4.96 59.21 -4.84
N PHE A 162 -3.78 59.74 -5.11
CA PHE A 162 -3.45 61.12 -4.99
C PHE A 162 -2.80 61.64 -6.27
N ALA A 163 -3.26 62.80 -6.80
CA ALA A 163 -2.67 63.44 -7.97
C ALA A 163 -2.53 64.95 -7.77
N PRO A 164 -1.43 65.56 -8.22
CA PRO A 164 -1.19 66.99 -8.07
C PRO A 164 -2.13 67.82 -8.94
N ILE A 165 -2.65 68.93 -8.37
CA ILE A 165 -3.37 69.98 -9.07
C ILE A 165 -2.41 71.14 -9.26
N ARG A 166 -2.25 71.61 -10.51
CA ARG A 166 -1.30 72.69 -10.91
C ARG A 166 -2.06 73.90 -11.34
N ASP A 167 -1.51 75.07 -11.02
CA ASP A 167 -1.96 76.37 -11.59
C ASP A 167 -1.44 76.58 -12.97
N GLY A 168 -1.81 77.77 -13.56
CA GLY A 168 -1.33 78.18 -14.86
C GLY A 168 0.19 78.37 -14.99
N SER A 169 0.90 78.54 -13.87
CA SER A 169 2.36 78.56 -13.78
C SER A 169 3.03 77.21 -13.60
N GLN A 170 2.26 76.13 -13.61
CA GLN A 170 2.68 74.73 -13.32
C GLN A 170 3.14 74.48 -11.87
N THR A 171 2.84 75.43 -10.96
CA THR A 171 3.07 75.28 -9.52
C THR A 171 2.02 74.34 -8.94
N ILE A 172 2.43 73.39 -8.09
CA ILE A 172 1.49 72.49 -7.36
C ILE A 172 0.87 73.24 -6.20
N ILE A 173 -0.44 73.42 -6.22
CA ILE A 173 -1.18 74.16 -5.23
C ILE A 173 -2.08 73.29 -4.37
N ALA A 174 -2.45 72.13 -4.85
CA ALA A 174 -3.26 71.14 -4.15
C ALA A 174 -3.01 69.74 -4.65
N VAL A 175 -3.57 68.80 -3.94
CA VAL A 175 -3.61 67.36 -4.34
C VAL A 175 -5.07 66.91 -4.37
N LEU A 176 -5.50 66.32 -5.48
CA LEU A 176 -6.78 65.62 -5.55
C LEU A 176 -6.65 64.24 -4.87
N ALA A 177 -7.52 63.99 -3.94
CA ALA A 177 -7.67 62.71 -3.22
C ALA A 177 -8.88 61.96 -3.75
N VAL A 178 -8.68 60.69 -4.07
CA VAL A 178 -9.73 59.76 -4.49
C VAL A 178 -9.69 58.57 -3.53
N ASP A 179 -10.64 58.49 -2.64
CA ASP A 179 -10.76 57.42 -1.65
C ASP A 179 -11.73 56.36 -2.14
N PHE A 180 -11.42 55.12 -1.81
CA PHE A 180 -12.28 53.97 -2.10
C PHE A 180 -12.32 53.02 -0.94
N ARG A 181 -13.53 52.63 -0.52
CA ARG A 181 -13.70 51.62 0.55
C ARG A 181 -13.29 50.25 0.06
N ALA A 182 -12.31 49.67 0.70
CA ALA A 182 -11.78 48.35 0.33
C ALA A 182 -12.71 47.16 0.70
N ASN A 183 -13.95 47.42 1.17
CA ASN A 183 -14.89 46.36 1.62
C ASN A 183 -15.25 45.44 0.46
N THR A 184 -15.48 45.92 -0.75
CA THR A 184 -15.74 45.16 -1.97
C THR A 184 -14.51 44.29 -2.32
N TYR A 185 -13.31 44.89 -2.20
CA TYR A 185 -12.06 44.18 -2.39
C TYR A 185 -11.90 43.06 -1.35
N LEU A 186 -12.17 43.34 -0.08
CA LEU A 186 -12.10 42.33 0.99
C LEU A 186 -13.07 41.17 0.74
N GLY A 187 -14.27 41.47 0.25
CA GLY A 187 -15.25 40.44 -0.16
C GLY A 187 -14.75 39.58 -1.34
N ALA A 188 -14.18 40.19 -2.37
CA ALA A 188 -13.57 39.48 -3.50
C ALA A 188 -12.38 38.62 -3.05
N ARG A 189 -11.49 39.16 -2.22
CA ARG A 189 -10.36 38.43 -1.62
C ARG A 189 -10.83 37.22 -0.81
N ASP A 190 -11.89 37.32 -0.02
CA ASP A 190 -12.45 36.22 0.74
C ASP A 190 -13.07 35.14 -0.17
N ALA A 191 -13.67 35.54 -1.28
CA ALA A 191 -14.17 34.57 -2.27
C ALA A 191 -13.01 33.79 -2.94
N VAL A 192 -11.92 34.47 -3.32
CA VAL A 192 -10.69 33.85 -3.83
C VAL A 192 -10.12 32.90 -2.77
N ARG A 193 -10.00 33.34 -1.53
CA ARG A 193 -9.50 32.53 -0.43
C ARG A 193 -10.33 31.26 -0.22
N ARG A 194 -11.67 31.35 -0.18
CA ARG A 194 -12.55 30.18 -0.08
C ARG A 194 -12.37 29.21 -1.25
N ARG A 195 -12.29 29.72 -2.47
CA ARG A 195 -12.07 28.91 -3.67
C ARG A 195 -10.75 28.15 -3.60
N LEU A 196 -9.67 28.80 -3.18
CA LEU A 196 -8.36 28.18 -3.00
C LEU A 196 -8.35 27.15 -1.87
N TYR A 197 -9.03 27.39 -0.75
CA TYR A 197 -9.19 26.41 0.31
C TYR A 197 -9.87 25.12 -0.18
N TRP A 198 -10.98 25.27 -0.91
CA TRP A 198 -11.68 24.11 -1.44
C TRP A 198 -10.89 23.34 -2.48
N SER A 199 -10.22 24.03 -3.40
CA SER A 199 -9.36 23.39 -4.41
C SER A 199 -8.19 22.66 -3.77
N THR A 200 -7.56 23.23 -2.75
CA THR A 200 -6.47 22.63 -1.98
C THR A 200 -6.95 21.40 -1.23
N LEU A 201 -8.12 21.46 -0.57
CA LEU A 201 -8.70 20.33 0.15
C LEU A 201 -9.01 19.15 -0.78
N VAL A 202 -9.66 19.43 -1.91
CA VAL A 202 -9.98 18.41 -2.94
C VAL A 202 -8.69 17.82 -3.50
N GLY A 203 -7.71 18.65 -3.85
CA GLY A 203 -6.41 18.19 -4.33
C GLY A 203 -5.68 17.30 -3.32
N ALA A 204 -5.66 17.68 -2.05
CA ALA A 204 -5.07 16.88 -0.98
C ALA A 204 -5.78 15.54 -0.77
N ALA A 205 -7.11 15.51 -0.83
CA ALA A 205 -7.89 14.27 -0.74
C ALA A 205 -7.58 13.33 -1.92
N LEU A 206 -7.54 13.84 -3.14
CA LEU A 206 -7.18 13.07 -4.34
C LEU A 206 -5.74 12.53 -4.26
N ALA A 207 -4.80 13.37 -3.80
CA ALA A 207 -3.41 12.96 -3.60
C ALA A 207 -3.29 11.84 -2.56
N LEU A 208 -4.06 11.91 -1.47
CA LEU A 208 -4.08 10.86 -0.46
C LEU A 208 -4.63 9.54 -1.02
N ILE A 209 -5.75 9.59 -1.75
CA ILE A 209 -6.33 8.41 -2.39
C ILE A 209 -5.34 7.78 -3.38
N ALA A 210 -4.73 8.59 -4.25
CA ALA A 210 -3.72 8.13 -5.20
C ALA A 210 -2.50 7.51 -4.49
N SER A 211 -2.03 8.13 -3.40
CA SER A 211 -0.90 7.63 -2.60
C SER A 211 -1.20 6.26 -1.98
N VAL A 212 -2.40 6.07 -1.43
CA VAL A 212 -2.84 4.79 -0.86
C VAL A 212 -2.99 3.73 -1.96
N ALA A 213 -3.56 4.09 -3.11
CA ALA A 213 -3.72 3.19 -4.25
C ALA A 213 -2.34 2.72 -4.78
N LEU A 214 -1.40 3.65 -4.98
CA LEU A 214 -0.05 3.36 -5.45
C LEU A 214 0.73 2.50 -4.44
N ALA A 215 0.66 2.84 -3.14
CA ALA A 215 1.31 2.06 -2.11
C ALA A 215 0.78 0.61 -2.08
N ARG A 216 -0.53 0.41 -2.23
CA ARG A 216 -1.12 -0.93 -2.31
C ARG A 216 -0.71 -1.67 -3.60
N HIS A 217 -0.62 -0.97 -4.71
CA HIS A 217 -0.22 -1.54 -6.00
C HIS A 217 1.21 -2.12 -5.94
N ILE A 218 2.13 -1.46 -5.24
CA ILE A 218 3.52 -1.92 -5.09
C ILE A 218 3.64 -2.99 -3.99
N THR A 219 3.01 -2.78 -2.83
CA THR A 219 3.30 -3.62 -1.65
C THR A 219 2.57 -4.95 -1.63
N ARG A 220 1.39 -5.06 -2.26
CA ARG A 220 0.66 -6.33 -2.34
C ARG A 220 1.42 -7.40 -3.11
N PRO A 221 1.87 -7.16 -4.36
CA PRO A 221 2.66 -8.13 -5.09
C PRO A 221 3.94 -8.55 -4.37
N LEU A 222 4.63 -7.60 -3.72
CA LEU A 222 5.84 -7.89 -2.94
C LEU A 222 5.54 -8.79 -1.73
N ALA A 223 4.41 -8.58 -1.06
CA ALA A 223 3.99 -9.45 0.05
C ALA A 223 3.64 -10.86 -0.42
N ASP A 224 3.03 -11.00 -1.59
CA ASP A 224 2.73 -12.29 -2.20
C ASP A 224 4.02 -13.02 -2.61
N LEU A 225 5.03 -12.32 -3.15
CA LEU A 225 6.36 -12.86 -3.45
C LEU A 225 7.11 -13.28 -2.19
N GLN A 226 7.03 -12.48 -1.12
CA GLN A 226 7.62 -12.83 0.17
C GLN A 226 6.99 -14.11 0.74
N ALA A 227 5.66 -14.23 0.67
CA ALA A 227 4.96 -15.42 1.12
C ALA A 227 5.36 -16.67 0.30
N LEU A 228 5.51 -16.52 -1.02
CA LEU A 228 6.00 -17.58 -1.90
C LEU A 228 7.43 -18.02 -1.50
N ALA A 229 8.34 -17.06 -1.35
CA ALA A 229 9.71 -17.35 -0.97
C ALA A 229 9.80 -18.03 0.41
N HIS A 230 8.95 -17.62 1.35
CA HIS A 230 8.91 -18.24 2.68
C HIS A 230 8.37 -19.68 2.64
N GLY A 231 7.34 -19.94 1.83
CA GLY A 231 6.83 -21.29 1.61
C GLY A 231 7.91 -22.23 1.05
N VAL A 232 8.72 -21.75 0.11
CA VAL A 232 9.83 -22.53 -0.43
C VAL A 232 10.86 -22.91 0.63
N VAL A 233 11.19 -21.99 1.55
CA VAL A 233 12.10 -22.27 2.67
C VAL A 233 11.52 -23.31 3.64
N GLU A 234 10.20 -23.33 3.80
CA GLU A 234 9.49 -24.33 4.62
C GLU A 234 9.21 -25.65 3.87
N GLY A 235 9.69 -25.79 2.63
CA GLY A 235 9.52 -27.01 1.81
C GLY A 235 8.20 -27.06 1.02
N ASP A 236 7.35 -26.03 1.10
CA ASP A 236 6.13 -25.93 0.27
C ASP A 236 6.50 -25.41 -1.13
N LEU A 237 6.64 -26.32 -2.07
CA LEU A 237 6.93 -26.01 -3.46
C LEU A 237 5.66 -25.82 -4.30
N MET A 238 4.45 -25.79 -3.70
CA MET A 238 3.19 -25.55 -4.39
C MET A 238 2.79 -24.07 -4.33
N PRO A 239 3.06 -23.25 -5.37
CA PRO A 239 2.70 -21.84 -5.36
C PRO A 239 1.17 -21.68 -5.42
N ARG A 240 0.58 -21.25 -4.32
CA ARG A 240 -0.88 -21.00 -4.21
C ARG A 240 -1.33 -19.69 -4.87
N ARG A 241 -0.40 -18.79 -5.21
CA ARG A 241 -0.68 -17.47 -5.77
C ARG A 241 0.28 -17.15 -6.91
N THR A 242 -0.28 -16.72 -8.04
CA THR A 242 0.48 -16.17 -9.14
C THR A 242 0.44 -14.64 -9.08
N VAL A 243 1.59 -14.00 -8.95
CA VAL A 243 1.73 -12.54 -9.07
C VAL A 243 1.73 -12.19 -10.56
N ARG A 244 0.72 -11.45 -11.02
CA ARG A 244 0.60 -11.03 -12.44
C ARG A 244 0.67 -9.50 -12.51
N THR A 245 1.87 -8.97 -12.61
CA THR A 245 2.12 -7.57 -12.95
C THR A 245 2.93 -7.51 -14.24
N ARG A 246 2.90 -6.36 -14.94
CA ARG A 246 3.62 -6.16 -16.22
C ARG A 246 4.85 -5.26 -16.06
N ASP A 247 5.44 -5.27 -14.87
CA ASP A 247 6.58 -4.47 -14.47
C ASP A 247 7.73 -5.36 -13.97
N GLU A 248 8.72 -4.78 -13.35
CA GLU A 248 9.90 -5.46 -12.79
C GLU A 248 9.50 -6.45 -11.68
N ILE A 249 8.39 -6.19 -10.98
CA ILE A 249 7.85 -7.11 -9.95
C ILE A 249 7.30 -8.37 -10.63
N GLY A 250 6.63 -8.23 -11.76
CA GLY A 250 6.17 -9.36 -12.58
C GLY A 250 7.32 -10.18 -13.14
N LEU A 251 8.39 -9.53 -13.58
CA LEU A 251 9.61 -10.22 -14.01
C LEU A 251 10.24 -11.01 -12.86
N LEU A 252 10.37 -10.40 -11.68
CA LEU A 252 10.88 -11.08 -10.48
C LEU A 252 10.00 -12.28 -10.08
N ALA A 253 8.66 -12.12 -10.17
CA ALA A 253 7.71 -13.19 -9.92
C ALA A 253 7.94 -14.39 -10.87
N ASN A 254 8.14 -14.13 -12.14
CA ASN A 254 8.41 -15.18 -13.14
C ASN A 254 9.74 -15.89 -12.87
N VAL A 255 10.80 -15.15 -12.54
CA VAL A 255 12.10 -15.73 -12.19
C VAL A 255 11.99 -16.62 -10.96
N LEU A 256 11.30 -16.15 -9.92
CA LEU A 256 11.08 -16.94 -8.69
C LEU A 256 10.24 -18.20 -8.98
N HIS A 257 9.22 -18.09 -9.81
CA HIS A 257 8.41 -19.24 -10.24
C HIS A 257 9.24 -20.29 -10.99
N LEU A 258 10.08 -19.86 -11.94
CA LEU A 258 11.00 -20.74 -12.65
C LEU A 258 11.99 -21.42 -11.69
N MET A 259 12.46 -20.69 -10.67
CA MET A 259 13.35 -21.26 -9.65
C MET A 259 12.65 -22.34 -8.82
N VAL A 260 11.40 -22.12 -8.41
CA VAL A 260 10.58 -23.12 -7.71
C VAL A 260 10.35 -24.35 -8.58
N GLU A 261 10.00 -24.18 -9.84
CA GLU A 261 9.84 -25.31 -10.76
C GLU A 261 11.14 -26.09 -10.97
N ARG A 262 12.28 -25.42 -11.06
CA ARG A 262 13.58 -26.08 -11.12
C ARG A 262 13.91 -26.88 -9.86
N LEU A 263 13.59 -26.33 -8.69
CA LEU A 263 13.76 -27.02 -7.42
C LEU A 263 12.87 -28.29 -7.35
N ARG A 264 11.62 -28.22 -7.82
CA ARG A 264 10.71 -29.37 -7.89
C ARG A 264 11.24 -30.48 -8.80
N VAL A 265 11.74 -30.10 -9.98
CA VAL A 265 12.35 -31.07 -10.92
C VAL A 265 13.58 -31.70 -10.27
N SER A 266 14.44 -30.92 -9.63
CA SER A 266 15.62 -31.43 -8.93
C SER A 266 15.24 -32.37 -7.79
N GLN A 267 14.23 -32.02 -6.98
CA GLN A 267 13.72 -32.87 -5.91
C GLN A 267 13.23 -34.23 -6.45
N ARG A 268 12.40 -34.21 -7.51
CA ARG A 268 11.90 -35.43 -8.15
C ARG A 268 13.04 -36.30 -8.66
N SER A 269 14.05 -35.72 -9.30
CA SER A 269 15.20 -36.47 -9.80
C SER A 269 16.00 -37.12 -8.65
N VAL A 270 16.20 -36.41 -7.53
CA VAL A 270 16.88 -36.99 -6.37
C VAL A 270 16.05 -38.14 -5.78
N VAL A 271 14.74 -37.93 -5.60
CA VAL A 271 13.85 -39.00 -5.10
C VAL A 271 13.86 -40.20 -6.01
N GLU A 272 13.79 -40.00 -7.35
CA GLU A 272 13.84 -41.09 -8.33
C GLU A 272 15.15 -41.90 -8.23
N VAL A 273 16.30 -41.22 -8.10
CA VAL A 273 17.59 -41.89 -7.92
C VAL A 273 17.63 -42.71 -6.64
N LEU A 274 17.15 -42.13 -5.51
CA LEU A 274 17.08 -42.82 -4.22
C LEU A 274 16.13 -44.04 -4.28
N THR A 275 14.94 -43.84 -4.86
CA THR A 275 13.96 -44.93 -5.05
C THR A 275 14.53 -46.06 -5.86
N ARG A 276 15.17 -45.80 -7.02
CA ARG A 276 15.82 -46.83 -7.84
C ARG A 276 16.94 -47.55 -7.08
N ALA A 277 17.71 -46.85 -6.28
CA ALA A 277 18.77 -47.45 -5.48
C ALA A 277 18.23 -48.39 -4.44
N LEU A 278 17.14 -48.03 -3.77
CA LEU A 278 16.44 -48.90 -2.80
C LEU A 278 15.86 -50.15 -3.51
N GLU A 279 15.11 -49.94 -4.60
CA GLU A 279 14.52 -51.03 -5.37
C GLU A 279 15.57 -52.04 -5.94
N ALA A 280 16.72 -51.52 -6.40
CA ALA A 280 17.82 -52.34 -6.90
C ALA A 280 18.42 -53.22 -5.79
N ARG A 281 18.45 -52.68 -4.56
CA ARG A 281 18.90 -53.45 -3.37
C ARG A 281 17.91 -54.54 -2.99
N ASP A 282 16.61 -54.22 -3.01
CA ASP A 282 15.56 -55.14 -2.57
C ASP A 282 15.13 -56.12 -3.70
N GLY A 283 15.61 -55.94 -4.90
CA GLY A 283 15.25 -56.73 -6.08
C GLY A 283 13.80 -56.56 -6.54
N ARG A 284 13.11 -55.49 -6.13
CA ARG A 284 11.70 -55.22 -6.43
C ARG A 284 11.51 -53.94 -7.24
N THR A 285 11.68 -54.00 -8.53
CA THR A 285 11.53 -52.82 -9.41
C THR A 285 10.09 -52.32 -9.50
N GLY A 286 9.86 -51.05 -9.29
CA GLY A 286 8.56 -50.38 -9.41
C GLY A 286 7.64 -50.55 -8.21
N SER A 287 8.08 -51.20 -7.11
CA SER A 287 7.28 -51.40 -5.92
C SER A 287 6.96 -50.10 -5.18
N LEU A 288 7.94 -49.21 -5.06
CA LEU A 288 7.79 -47.95 -4.34
C LEU A 288 6.84 -46.99 -5.07
N ASP A 289 6.85 -47.00 -6.42
CA ASP A 289 5.89 -46.19 -7.21
C ASP A 289 4.45 -46.71 -7.05
N ARG A 290 4.26 -48.04 -6.99
CA ARG A 290 2.93 -48.63 -6.74
C ARG A 290 2.41 -48.30 -5.35
N LEU A 291 3.23 -48.44 -4.33
CA LEU A 291 2.89 -48.08 -2.95
C LEU A 291 2.48 -46.61 -2.84
N ALA A 292 3.22 -45.72 -3.47
CA ALA A 292 2.91 -44.30 -3.52
C ALA A 292 1.55 -44.03 -4.20
N ALA A 293 1.33 -44.62 -5.38
CA ALA A 293 0.07 -44.48 -6.13
C ALA A 293 -1.13 -45.04 -5.34
N ALA A 294 -1.00 -46.20 -4.70
CA ALA A 294 -2.03 -46.79 -3.87
C ALA A 294 -2.35 -45.96 -2.63
N SER A 295 -1.32 -45.35 -2.02
CA SER A 295 -1.48 -44.45 -0.89
C SER A 295 -2.25 -43.21 -1.25
N VAL A 296 -1.93 -42.57 -2.38
CA VAL A 296 -2.68 -41.42 -2.89
C VAL A 296 -4.13 -41.79 -3.25
N ALA A 297 -4.36 -42.97 -3.84
CA ALA A 297 -5.70 -43.43 -4.15
C ALA A 297 -6.55 -43.62 -2.88
N LEU A 298 -5.99 -44.23 -1.82
CA LEU A 298 -6.66 -44.41 -0.50
C LEU A 298 -6.95 -43.05 0.16
N ALA A 299 -6.02 -42.10 0.01
CA ALA A 299 -6.15 -40.78 0.60
C ALA A 299 -7.26 -39.90 -0.03
N ALA A 300 -7.71 -40.20 -1.27
CA ALA A 300 -8.70 -39.40 -1.99
C ALA A 300 -10.04 -39.22 -1.26
N GLY A 301 -10.42 -40.21 -0.39
CA GLY A 301 -11.62 -40.15 0.43
C GLY A 301 -11.43 -39.52 1.83
N LEU A 302 -10.22 -39.17 2.22
CA LEU A 302 -9.86 -38.78 3.59
C LEU A 302 -9.61 -37.28 3.80
N GLY A 303 -9.81 -36.46 2.76
CA GLY A 303 -9.80 -34.98 2.87
C GLY A 303 -8.41 -34.35 3.02
N LEU A 304 -7.35 -35.00 2.53
CA LEU A 304 -6.01 -34.43 2.54
C LEU A 304 -5.89 -33.25 1.58
N THR A 305 -5.14 -32.25 1.96
CA THR A 305 -4.76 -31.16 1.10
C THR A 305 -3.75 -31.61 0.03
N PRO A 306 -3.60 -30.91 -1.10
CA PRO A 306 -2.60 -31.24 -2.12
C PRO A 306 -1.18 -31.37 -1.56
N ALA A 307 -0.79 -30.52 -0.61
CA ALA A 307 0.52 -30.60 0.05
C ALA A 307 0.67 -31.86 0.92
N GLN A 308 -0.40 -32.28 1.60
CA GLN A 308 -0.39 -33.53 2.37
C GLN A 308 -0.37 -34.76 1.49
N LEU A 309 -1.00 -34.73 0.30
CA LEU A 309 -0.92 -35.80 -0.69
C LEU A 309 0.52 -35.93 -1.27
N GLU A 310 1.16 -34.82 -1.57
CA GLU A 310 2.56 -34.81 -2.02
C GLU A 310 3.50 -35.35 -0.94
N ALA A 311 3.28 -34.97 0.32
CA ALA A 311 4.02 -35.49 1.47
C ALA A 311 3.84 -37.01 1.65
N LEU A 312 2.62 -37.49 1.49
CA LEU A 312 2.30 -38.91 1.54
C LEU A 312 2.98 -39.70 0.41
N GLU A 313 2.89 -39.19 -0.82
CA GLU A 313 3.53 -39.78 -1.99
C GLU A 313 5.06 -39.88 -1.82
N LEU A 314 5.67 -38.78 -1.36
CA LEU A 314 7.11 -38.72 -1.12
C LEU A 314 7.53 -39.65 0.00
N GLY A 315 6.79 -39.66 1.12
CA GLY A 315 7.05 -40.56 2.25
C GLY A 315 6.90 -42.04 1.91
N ALA A 316 5.89 -42.37 1.10
CA ALA A 316 5.69 -43.74 0.62
C ALA A 316 6.86 -44.25 -0.25
N ARG A 317 7.47 -43.38 -1.07
CA ARG A 317 8.65 -43.75 -1.89
C ARG A 317 9.92 -43.92 -1.07
N LEU A 318 10.02 -43.28 0.09
CA LEU A 318 11.23 -43.21 0.91
C LEU A 318 11.07 -43.87 2.28
N HIS A 319 9.95 -44.55 2.55
CA HIS A 319 9.62 -45.08 3.91
C HIS A 319 10.74 -45.92 4.52
N ASP A 320 11.38 -46.76 3.71
CA ASP A 320 12.44 -47.69 4.12
C ASP A 320 13.86 -47.18 3.83
N ILE A 321 14.08 -45.89 3.54
CA ILE A 321 15.42 -45.34 3.25
C ILE A 321 16.43 -45.64 4.37
N GLY A 322 15.97 -45.72 5.61
CA GLY A 322 16.80 -46.04 6.76
C GLY A 322 17.32 -47.47 6.79
N GLU A 323 16.74 -48.41 6.03
CA GLU A 323 17.26 -49.78 5.87
C GLU A 323 18.66 -49.82 5.30
N VAL A 324 19.11 -48.72 4.63
CA VAL A 324 20.50 -48.58 4.17
C VAL A 324 21.51 -48.79 5.31
N GLN A 325 21.13 -48.48 6.54
CA GLN A 325 21.95 -48.70 7.73
C GLN A 325 21.75 -50.08 8.35
N THR A 326 20.80 -50.88 7.87
CA THR A 326 20.53 -52.23 8.39
C THR A 326 21.36 -53.27 7.66
N PRO A 327 22.05 -54.15 8.39
CA PRO A 327 22.79 -55.26 7.77
C PRO A 327 21.90 -56.15 6.88
N GLU A 328 22.27 -56.40 5.63
CA GLU A 328 21.49 -57.20 4.67
C GLU A 328 21.16 -58.58 5.20
N ALA A 329 22.07 -59.21 5.97
CA ALA A 329 21.88 -60.51 6.57
C ALA A 329 20.67 -60.52 7.55
N LEU A 330 20.27 -59.40 8.12
CA LEU A 330 19.10 -59.30 8.99
C LEU A 330 17.81 -59.13 8.19
N LEU A 331 17.87 -58.38 7.10
CA LEU A 331 16.71 -58.17 6.21
C LEU A 331 16.37 -59.43 5.42
N ALA A 332 17.39 -60.21 5.01
CA ALA A 332 17.23 -61.47 4.26
C ALA A 332 17.06 -62.68 5.18
N HIS A 333 16.97 -62.53 6.49
CA HIS A 333 16.94 -63.65 7.43
C HIS A 333 15.63 -64.48 7.31
N PRO A 334 15.72 -65.77 6.98
CA PRO A 334 14.55 -66.60 6.85
C PRO A 334 14.07 -67.05 8.23
N GLY A 335 13.02 -66.41 8.76
CA GLY A 335 12.38 -66.80 10.00
C GLY A 335 12.37 -65.70 11.09
N PRO A 336 11.90 -66.01 12.27
CA PRO A 336 11.72 -65.01 13.34
C PRO A 336 13.06 -64.48 13.85
N LEU A 337 13.21 -63.16 13.88
CA LEU A 337 14.39 -62.47 14.42
C LEU A 337 14.43 -62.56 15.96
N SER A 338 15.62 -62.67 16.56
CA SER A 338 15.81 -62.44 17.99
C SER A 338 15.41 -61.02 18.38
N LEU A 339 15.10 -60.77 19.65
CA LEU A 339 14.77 -59.43 20.16
C LEU A 339 15.84 -58.39 19.83
N ALA A 340 17.11 -58.77 19.94
CA ALA A 340 18.22 -57.88 19.61
C ALA A 340 18.30 -57.57 18.10
N ALA A 341 18.12 -58.57 17.24
CA ALA A 341 18.11 -58.39 15.78
C ALA A 341 16.89 -57.58 15.32
N ARG A 342 15.73 -57.82 15.93
CA ARG A 342 14.51 -57.05 15.68
C ARG A 342 14.68 -55.56 16.03
N ALA A 343 15.29 -55.25 17.17
CA ALA A 343 15.57 -53.86 17.57
C ALA A 343 16.51 -53.16 16.58
N VAL A 344 17.42 -53.89 15.90
CA VAL A 344 18.27 -53.32 14.85
C VAL A 344 17.46 -53.00 13.59
N VAL A 345 16.55 -53.89 13.19
CA VAL A 345 15.66 -53.65 12.02
C VAL A 345 14.69 -52.50 12.31
N GLU A 346 14.07 -52.45 13.47
CA GLU A 346 13.12 -51.41 13.87
C GLU A 346 13.73 -49.98 13.86
N ARG A 347 15.06 -49.90 14.00
CA ARG A 347 15.78 -48.61 13.90
C ARG A 347 15.73 -47.95 12.54
N HIS A 348 15.33 -48.67 11.45
CA HIS A 348 15.27 -48.03 10.11
C HIS A 348 14.35 -46.82 10.09
N ALA A 349 13.25 -46.78 10.85
CA ALA A 349 12.35 -45.64 10.90
C ALA A 349 13.04 -44.39 11.44
N THR A 350 13.80 -44.51 12.53
CA THR A 350 14.60 -43.38 13.07
C THR A 350 15.80 -43.02 12.20
N ALA A 351 16.50 -44.03 11.67
CA ALA A 351 17.61 -43.83 10.78
C ALA A 351 17.17 -43.12 9.45
N GLY A 352 16.00 -43.47 8.95
CA GLY A 352 15.40 -42.80 7.81
C GLY A 352 15.14 -41.31 8.05
N VAL A 353 14.61 -40.97 9.23
CA VAL A 353 14.46 -39.57 9.64
C VAL A 353 15.81 -38.85 9.70
N GLU A 354 16.83 -39.47 10.35
CA GLU A 354 18.17 -38.88 10.45
C GLU A 354 18.83 -38.65 9.09
N ILE A 355 18.59 -39.51 8.11
CA ILE A 355 19.09 -39.38 6.74
C ILE A 355 18.40 -38.23 6.00
N LEU A 356 17.08 -38.06 6.14
CA LEU A 356 16.27 -37.12 5.37
C LEU A 356 16.18 -35.74 6.01
N GLU A 357 16.23 -35.63 7.33
CA GLU A 357 16.05 -34.36 8.09
C GLU A 357 16.98 -33.23 7.61
N PRO A 358 18.27 -33.46 7.28
CA PRO A 358 19.15 -32.40 6.79
C PRO A 358 18.74 -31.84 5.43
N VAL A 359 17.87 -32.53 4.68
CA VAL A 359 17.44 -32.13 3.35
C VAL A 359 16.06 -31.50 3.41
N ALA A 360 16.00 -30.17 3.51
CA ALA A 360 14.75 -29.42 3.68
C ALA A 360 13.64 -29.79 2.68
N LEU A 361 14.00 -30.13 1.43
CA LEU A 361 13.07 -30.55 0.38
C LEU A 361 12.43 -31.93 0.64
N LEU A 362 13.00 -32.75 1.52
CA LEU A 362 12.52 -34.08 1.88
C LEU A 362 11.81 -34.10 3.24
N THR A 363 11.81 -32.99 3.98
CA THR A 363 11.10 -32.83 5.26
C THR A 363 9.64 -33.32 5.21
N PRO A 364 8.85 -33.08 4.12
CA PRO A 364 7.48 -33.59 4.05
C PRO A 364 7.34 -35.12 4.15
N ALA A 365 8.39 -35.89 3.83
CA ALA A 365 8.38 -37.36 3.93
C ALA A 365 8.51 -37.87 5.36
N LEU A 366 9.02 -37.07 6.31
CA LEU A 366 9.44 -37.51 7.64
C LEU A 366 8.30 -38.13 8.45
N ASP A 367 7.07 -37.62 8.29
CA ASP A 367 5.88 -38.12 8.99
C ASP A 367 5.63 -39.59 8.65
N VAL A 368 5.77 -40.00 7.39
CA VAL A 368 5.59 -41.35 6.94
C VAL A 368 6.80 -42.21 7.34
N VAL A 369 8.01 -41.74 6.99
CA VAL A 369 9.27 -42.47 7.25
C VAL A 369 9.44 -42.77 8.73
N GLY A 370 9.16 -41.79 9.60
CA GLY A 370 9.35 -41.94 11.04
C GLY A 370 8.21 -42.65 11.79
N SER A 371 7.03 -42.87 11.15
CA SER A 371 5.85 -43.31 11.88
C SER A 371 5.02 -44.40 11.18
N HIS A 372 5.45 -44.95 10.06
CA HIS A 372 4.67 -45.93 9.28
C HIS A 372 4.51 -47.27 10.02
N HIS A 373 5.31 -47.55 11.02
CA HIS A 373 5.20 -48.74 11.87
C HIS A 373 4.52 -48.44 13.23
N GLU A 374 4.02 -47.22 13.41
CA GLU A 374 3.19 -46.94 14.59
C GLU A 374 1.83 -47.63 14.45
N ARG A 375 1.27 -48.03 15.59
CA ARG A 375 -0.01 -48.75 15.66
C ARG A 375 -1.04 -47.86 16.34
N TRP A 376 -2.27 -47.94 15.90
CA TRP A 376 -3.36 -47.17 16.49
C TRP A 376 -3.52 -47.39 18.00
N ASP A 377 -3.25 -48.63 18.49
CA ASP A 377 -3.32 -49.01 19.91
C ASP A 377 -2.10 -48.52 20.72
N GLY A 378 -1.08 -47.97 20.11
CA GLY A 378 0.17 -47.50 20.74
C GLY A 378 1.21 -48.61 20.92
N GLY A 379 0.96 -49.83 20.40
CA GLY A 379 1.91 -50.94 20.45
C GLY A 379 2.94 -50.96 19.33
N GLY A 380 3.05 -49.85 18.56
CA GLY A 380 3.97 -49.68 17.46
C GLY A 380 5.34 -49.11 17.87
N TYR A 381 6.15 -48.77 16.87
CA TYR A 381 7.47 -48.18 17.03
C TYR A 381 7.71 -47.10 15.97
N PRO A 382 8.68 -46.19 16.17
CA PRO A 382 9.70 -46.09 17.22
C PRO A 382 9.25 -45.34 18.47
N GLN A 383 8.17 -44.51 18.40
CA GLN A 383 7.78 -43.60 19.46
C GLN A 383 6.64 -44.13 20.35
N GLY A 384 5.89 -45.16 19.87
CA GLY A 384 4.72 -45.68 20.55
C GLY A 384 3.53 -44.73 20.53
N LEU A 385 3.39 -43.94 19.45
CA LEU A 385 2.28 -42.99 19.23
C LEU A 385 0.95 -43.73 19.20
N ARG A 386 -0.13 -43.07 19.70
CA ARG A 386 -1.44 -43.68 19.81
C ARG A 386 -2.52 -42.84 19.13
N GLY A 387 -3.38 -43.50 18.36
CA GLY A 387 -4.54 -42.87 17.78
C GLY A 387 -4.18 -41.74 16.83
N GLU A 388 -4.73 -40.54 17.06
CA GLU A 388 -4.51 -39.35 16.23
C GLU A 388 -3.15 -38.67 16.46
N GLU A 389 -2.35 -39.08 17.42
CA GLU A 389 -0.96 -38.65 17.58
C GLU A 389 -0.10 -39.12 16.40
N ILE A 390 -0.48 -40.26 15.77
CA ILE A 390 0.17 -40.73 14.55
C ILE A 390 -0.23 -39.84 13.40
N PRO A 391 0.72 -39.28 12.61
CA PRO A 391 0.41 -38.47 11.44
C PRO A 391 -0.53 -39.22 10.47
N LEU A 392 -1.55 -38.53 9.93
CA LEU A 392 -2.54 -39.17 9.06
C LEU A 392 -1.91 -39.82 7.83
N ALA A 393 -0.86 -39.25 7.27
CA ALA A 393 -0.11 -39.84 6.16
C ALA A 393 0.51 -41.18 6.53
N ALA A 394 1.09 -41.31 7.73
CA ALA A 394 1.64 -42.56 8.22
C ALA A 394 0.54 -43.63 8.49
N ARG A 395 -0.62 -43.23 9.03
CA ARG A 395 -1.78 -44.13 9.21
C ARG A 395 -2.30 -44.68 7.89
N ILE A 396 -2.34 -43.85 6.85
CA ILE A 396 -2.75 -44.25 5.49
C ILE A 396 -1.73 -45.20 4.91
N PHE A 397 -0.45 -44.85 4.97
CA PHE A 397 0.62 -45.67 4.40
C PHE A 397 0.72 -47.02 5.08
N ALA A 398 0.59 -47.14 6.41
CA ALA A 398 0.62 -48.39 7.16
C ALA A 398 -0.42 -49.41 6.67
N VAL A 399 -1.60 -48.95 6.25
CA VAL A 399 -2.63 -49.82 5.64
C VAL A 399 -2.19 -50.30 4.27
N VAL A 400 -1.67 -49.41 3.42
CA VAL A 400 -1.24 -49.74 2.05
C VAL A 400 -0.05 -50.69 2.09
N ASP A 401 0.96 -50.40 2.89
CA ASP A 401 2.14 -51.23 3.07
C ASP A 401 1.76 -52.66 3.57
N THR A 402 0.82 -52.76 4.49
CA THR A 402 0.33 -54.07 4.96
C THR A 402 -0.40 -54.83 3.85
N ILE A 403 -1.26 -54.18 3.06
CA ILE A 403 -1.96 -54.86 1.96
C ILE A 403 -0.92 -55.32 0.92
N ASP A 404 0.05 -54.48 0.55
CA ASP A 404 1.13 -54.88 -0.36
C ASP A 404 1.93 -56.04 0.17
N ALA A 405 2.34 -55.98 1.44
CA ALA A 405 3.10 -57.05 2.09
C ALA A 405 2.33 -58.38 2.11
N LEU A 406 0.99 -58.37 2.30
CA LEU A 406 0.17 -59.55 2.30
C LEU A 406 -0.10 -60.15 0.92
N THR A 407 -0.19 -59.33 -0.10
CA THR A 407 -0.58 -59.71 -1.45
C THR A 407 0.61 -60.07 -2.36
N HIS A 408 1.84 -60.04 -1.84
CA HIS A 408 3.03 -60.52 -2.55
C HIS A 408 3.65 -61.74 -1.89
N ASP A 409 4.25 -62.60 -2.69
CA ASP A 409 4.99 -63.77 -2.20
C ASP A 409 6.21 -63.35 -1.38
N ARG A 410 6.42 -64.01 -0.25
CA ARG A 410 7.60 -63.88 0.60
C ARG A 410 8.29 -65.26 0.75
N PRO A 411 9.55 -65.33 1.15
CA PRO A 411 10.25 -66.59 1.31
C PRO A 411 9.58 -67.56 2.23
N ASP A 412 8.83 -67.05 3.21
CA ASP A 412 8.15 -67.79 4.26
C ASP A 412 6.63 -67.96 4.06
N ARG A 413 6.04 -67.25 3.04
CA ARG A 413 4.60 -67.20 2.86
C ARG A 413 4.19 -66.88 1.42
N ARG A 414 3.17 -67.61 0.91
CA ARG A 414 2.49 -67.22 -0.36
C ARG A 414 1.63 -66.01 -0.22
N ALA A 415 1.43 -65.27 -1.34
CA ALA A 415 0.55 -64.14 -1.45
C ALA A 415 -0.88 -64.52 -1.07
N TRP A 416 -1.54 -63.65 -0.34
CA TRP A 416 -2.98 -63.73 -0.07
C TRP A 416 -3.77 -63.12 -1.19
N GLU A 417 -5.06 -63.52 -1.28
CA GLU A 417 -5.98 -62.79 -2.13
C GLU A 417 -6.22 -61.39 -1.55
N VAL A 418 -6.41 -60.38 -2.43
CA VAL A 418 -6.63 -59.00 -2.01
C VAL A 418 -7.81 -58.89 -1.05
N SER A 419 -8.88 -59.68 -1.26
CA SER A 419 -10.06 -59.72 -0.38
C SER A 419 -9.71 -60.21 1.03
N GLU A 420 -8.79 -61.15 1.17
CA GLU A 420 -8.33 -61.66 2.46
C GLU A 420 -7.48 -60.60 3.20
N ALA A 421 -6.60 -59.92 2.47
CA ALA A 421 -5.79 -58.81 3.02
C ALA A 421 -6.68 -57.67 3.55
N LEU A 422 -7.70 -57.28 2.78
CA LEU A 422 -8.68 -56.28 3.18
C LEU A 422 -9.48 -56.72 4.42
N ALA A 423 -9.90 -58.00 4.50
CA ALA A 423 -10.62 -58.54 5.67
C ALA A 423 -9.73 -58.47 6.92
N MET A 424 -8.42 -58.73 6.80
CA MET A 424 -7.48 -58.59 7.91
C MET A 424 -7.36 -57.13 8.37
N VAL A 425 -7.22 -56.18 7.42
CA VAL A 425 -7.18 -54.73 7.73
C VAL A 425 -8.46 -54.35 8.51
N ALA A 426 -9.63 -54.81 8.08
CA ALA A 426 -10.89 -54.53 8.79
C ALA A 426 -10.91 -55.14 10.21
N ALA A 427 -10.39 -56.35 10.40
CA ALA A 427 -10.35 -57.01 11.70
C ALA A 427 -9.38 -56.37 12.70
N GLU A 428 -8.35 -55.70 12.20
CA GLU A 428 -7.36 -54.99 13.02
C GLU A 428 -7.66 -53.47 13.12
N ALA A 429 -8.83 -53.02 12.64
CA ALA A 429 -9.28 -51.64 12.84
C ALA A 429 -9.46 -51.31 14.32
N GLY A 430 -8.92 -50.20 14.78
CA GLY A 430 -8.90 -49.79 16.19
C GLY A 430 -7.79 -50.41 17.03
N LYS A 431 -7.00 -51.34 16.45
CA LYS A 431 -5.81 -51.94 17.07
C LYS A 431 -4.55 -51.52 16.30
N GLN A 432 -4.29 -52.16 15.16
CA GLN A 432 -3.16 -51.80 14.31
C GLN A 432 -3.48 -50.55 13.47
N PHE A 433 -4.67 -50.46 12.89
CA PHE A 433 -5.04 -49.45 11.93
C PHE A 433 -6.06 -48.43 12.45
N ASP A 434 -5.98 -47.22 11.96
CA ASP A 434 -7.02 -46.20 12.15
C ASP A 434 -8.36 -46.72 11.59
N PRO A 435 -9.46 -46.78 12.38
CA PRO A 435 -10.75 -47.25 11.90
C PRO A 435 -11.28 -46.52 10.69
N ARG A 436 -11.00 -45.21 10.56
CA ARG A 436 -11.42 -44.38 9.41
C ARG A 436 -10.64 -44.74 8.15
N VAL A 437 -9.34 -44.96 8.27
CA VAL A 437 -8.49 -45.40 7.15
C VAL A 437 -8.83 -46.81 6.70
N ALA A 438 -9.02 -47.73 7.66
CA ALA A 438 -9.46 -49.09 7.38
C ALA A 438 -10.81 -49.12 6.66
N ALA A 439 -11.78 -48.31 7.09
CA ALA A 439 -13.10 -48.20 6.41
C ALA A 439 -12.95 -47.62 4.98
N ALA A 440 -12.09 -46.62 4.78
CA ALA A 440 -11.81 -46.08 3.48
C ALA A 440 -11.16 -47.12 2.54
N ALA A 441 -10.26 -47.98 3.07
CA ALA A 441 -9.66 -49.08 2.31
C ALA A 441 -10.70 -50.08 1.84
N GLN A 442 -11.69 -50.41 2.71
CA GLN A 442 -12.82 -51.30 2.36
C GLN A 442 -13.73 -50.73 1.28
N ALA A 443 -13.82 -49.40 1.16
CA ALA A 443 -14.62 -48.71 0.15
C ALA A 443 -14.04 -48.83 -1.25
N ILE A 444 -12.75 -49.14 -1.39
CA ILE A 444 -12.08 -49.36 -2.68
C ILE A 444 -12.28 -50.84 -3.08
N PRO A 445 -12.85 -51.11 -4.27
CA PRO A 445 -13.05 -52.48 -4.73
C PRO A 445 -11.77 -53.31 -4.80
N PRO A 446 -11.79 -54.62 -4.44
CA PRO A 446 -10.60 -55.48 -4.51
C PRO A 446 -9.91 -55.49 -5.89
N ALA A 447 -10.68 -55.42 -6.98
CA ALA A 447 -10.14 -55.32 -8.33
C ALA A 447 -9.30 -54.07 -8.51
N ARG A 448 -9.71 -52.92 -7.91
CA ARG A 448 -8.95 -51.69 -7.97
C ARG A 448 -7.65 -51.75 -7.16
N TRP A 449 -7.67 -52.40 -6.02
CA TRP A 449 -6.46 -52.70 -5.25
C TRP A 449 -5.48 -53.58 -6.03
N ALA A 450 -5.99 -54.59 -6.73
CA ALA A 450 -5.17 -55.44 -7.58
C ALA A 450 -4.51 -54.65 -8.72
N GLU A 451 -5.25 -53.72 -9.34
CA GLU A 451 -4.69 -52.79 -10.36
C GLU A 451 -3.60 -51.85 -9.82
N LEU A 452 -3.71 -51.43 -8.56
CA LEU A 452 -2.78 -50.49 -7.94
C LEU A 452 -1.50 -51.18 -7.46
N LEU A 453 -1.59 -52.40 -6.91
CA LEU A 453 -0.49 -53.04 -6.23
C LEU A 453 0.12 -54.23 -7.01
N LEU A 454 -0.66 -54.98 -7.82
CA LEU A 454 -0.15 -56.13 -8.51
C LEU A 454 0.40 -55.78 -9.90
N ASP A 455 1.50 -56.40 -10.27
CA ASP A 455 2.11 -56.20 -11.58
C ASP A 455 1.25 -56.77 -12.73
N ARG A 456 0.86 -55.90 -13.68
CA ARG A 456 0.15 -56.33 -14.92
C ARG A 456 1.05 -57.18 -15.86
N THR A 457 2.34 -57.29 -15.59
CA THR A 457 3.32 -57.99 -16.45
C THR A 457 3.50 -59.47 -16.11
N ALA A 458 2.91 -59.97 -15.01
CA ALA A 458 3.02 -61.36 -14.57
C ALA A 458 1.97 -62.31 -15.19
N THR A 459 1.06 -61.81 -16.04
CA THR A 459 -0.03 -62.58 -16.69
C THR A 459 0.03 -62.51 -18.23
N ALA A 460 1.23 -62.64 -18.80
CA ALA A 460 1.39 -62.88 -20.27
C ALA A 460 2.29 -64.07 -20.51
#